data_fcbb87c67ffecc1b66923ecdce1184b2
#
_entry.id   fcbb87c67ffecc1b66923ecdce1184b2
#
_cell.length_a   1.000
_cell.length_b   1.000
_cell.length_c   1.000
_cell.angle_alpha   90.00
_cell.angle_beta   90.00
_cell.angle_gamma   90.00
#
_symmetry.space_group_name_H-M   'P 1'
#
loop_
_entity.id
_entity.type
_entity.pdbx_description
1 polymer ?
#
loop_
_entity_poly.entity_id
_entity_poly.type
_entity_poly.pdbx_seq_one_letter_code
_entity_poly.pdbx_strand_id
1 'polypeptide(L)'
;MELNAAWLHWVSIWCAVVLLTACGGKGSDTVTNAPTQLSVAQALFAEKALSASGQMACATCHTDENAHADATGTSLPLGGPSMNVQGFRSSPTLLYLDTNQAFRFEGGLPFGGFTWDGRANTRAEQAEGPLLDPSEMANADIAAIAGKVRQLSYYKDFVSVFSLPATPSDAQVFDHLKTALQTYQQLDPDYQLFNSKFDRYLDGTTTLSAQEDRGLRLFNDPNKGNCAACHPSQTGAGGERPLFTNFGYAALGLPRNPQIQANADPSFFDMGLCGPKRTDLSARTDLCGQFKIPTLRNIELTAPYFHNASVTTLTQAVSFYATRDLRPELWYPTVGGVVQLFNDLPAPLRTNVTMVRPYGLRPGDPPILTAGDVDDLVAFLRTLTDDRTAASGSPLVRR
;
A
#
# COMPACT_ATOMS: atom_id res chain seq x y z
N MET A 1 -72.17 -23.33 24.19
CA MET A 1 -72.95 -23.78 23.02
C MET A 1 -71.97 -24.29 22.04
N GLU A 2 -71.86 -25.57 22.15
CA GLU A 2 -71.86 -26.70 21.19
C GLU A 2 -70.59 -26.76 20.36
N LEU A 3 -69.65 -27.65 20.63
CA LEU A 3 -69.51 -29.12 20.45
C LEU A 3 -69.85 -29.63 19.03
N ASN A 4 -68.84 -30.17 18.39
CA ASN A 4 -68.76 -31.49 17.71
C ASN A 4 -67.43 -31.67 17.06
N ALA A 5 -66.57 -32.53 17.44
CA ALA A 5 -66.42 -33.98 17.49
C ALA A 5 -66.21 -34.68 16.13
N ALA A 6 -65.02 -35.25 16.06
CA ALA A 6 -64.59 -36.53 15.46
C ALA A 6 -64.67 -36.74 13.92
N TRP A 7 -63.56 -37.28 13.36
CA TRP A 7 -63.39 -38.71 13.00
C TRP A 7 -61.92 -39.02 12.62
N LEU A 8 -61.37 -40.02 13.30
CA LEU A 8 -60.11 -40.69 12.94
C LEU A 8 -60.31 -41.59 11.74
N HIS A 9 -59.34 -41.52 10.78
CA HIS A 9 -59.11 -42.65 9.87
C HIS A 9 -57.65 -43.04 9.89
N TRP A 10 -57.38 -44.28 10.34
CA TRP A 10 -56.12 -44.97 10.29
C TRP A 10 -55.90 -45.45 8.84
N VAL A 11 -54.77 -45.11 8.26
CA VAL A 11 -54.29 -45.77 7.04
C VAL A 11 -52.92 -46.36 7.38
N SER A 12 -52.87 -47.67 7.41
CA SER A 12 -51.64 -48.46 7.57
C SER A 12 -50.91 -48.48 6.23
N ILE A 13 -49.71 -47.93 6.14
CA ILE A 13 -48.83 -48.07 4.99
C ILE A 13 -47.72 -49.01 5.34
N TRP A 14 -47.62 -50.10 4.62
CA TRP A 14 -46.57 -51.12 4.69
C TRP A 14 -45.23 -50.52 4.21
N CYS A 15 -44.20 -50.54 5.03
CA CYS A 15 -42.82 -50.26 4.64
C CYS A 15 -42.23 -51.46 3.89
N ALA A 16 -42.06 -51.33 2.58
CA ALA A 16 -41.20 -52.23 1.84
C ALA A 16 -39.74 -51.73 1.96
N VAL A 17 -38.89 -52.50 2.66
CA VAL A 17 -37.47 -52.27 2.75
C VAL A 17 -36.81 -52.80 1.47
N VAL A 18 -36.39 -51.88 0.60
CA VAL A 18 -35.53 -52.23 -0.52
C VAL A 18 -34.07 -52.01 -0.07
N LEU A 19 -33.36 -53.12 0.12
CA LEU A 19 -31.90 -53.14 0.33
C LEU A 19 -31.23 -52.83 -1.02
N LEU A 20 -30.80 -51.59 -1.21
CA LEU A 20 -29.86 -51.19 -2.26
C LEU A 20 -28.43 -51.37 -1.74
N THR A 21 -27.76 -52.39 -2.19
CA THR A 21 -26.29 -52.52 -2.05
C THR A 21 -25.62 -51.43 -2.88
N ALA A 22 -25.18 -50.35 -2.27
CA ALA A 22 -24.34 -49.37 -2.91
C ALA A 22 -22.90 -49.87 -2.96
N CYS A 23 -22.40 -50.18 -4.15
CA CYS A 23 -20.97 -50.30 -4.43
C CYS A 23 -20.29 -48.95 -4.15
N GLY A 24 -19.39 -48.95 -3.15
CA GLY A 24 -18.60 -47.78 -2.79
C GLY A 24 -17.54 -47.48 -3.84
N GLY A 25 -17.80 -46.50 -4.69
CA GLY A 25 -16.77 -45.77 -5.40
C GLY A 25 -16.41 -44.53 -4.58
N LYS A 26 -15.21 -44.49 -3.96
CA LYS A 26 -14.63 -43.25 -3.44
C LYS A 26 -14.22 -42.39 -4.64
N GLY A 27 -15.16 -41.68 -5.20
CA GLY A 27 -14.87 -40.52 -6.00
C GLY A 27 -14.48 -39.40 -5.02
N SER A 28 -13.24 -38.97 -5.01
CA SER A 28 -12.87 -37.69 -4.43
C SER A 28 -13.46 -36.63 -5.35
N ASP A 29 -14.64 -36.15 -5.05
CA ASP A 29 -15.19 -34.95 -5.66
C ASP A 29 -14.29 -33.80 -5.24
N THR A 30 -13.26 -33.51 -6.03
CA THR A 30 -12.63 -32.20 -6.02
C THR A 30 -13.69 -31.21 -6.49
N VAL A 31 -14.33 -30.53 -5.56
CA VAL A 31 -15.15 -29.37 -5.85
C VAL A 31 -14.21 -28.34 -6.45
N THR A 32 -14.07 -28.35 -7.77
CA THR A 32 -13.41 -27.26 -8.50
C THR A 32 -14.39 -26.07 -8.45
N ASN A 33 -14.19 -25.15 -7.52
CA ASN A 33 -14.92 -23.90 -7.52
C ASN A 33 -14.73 -23.23 -8.89
N ALA A 34 -15.83 -22.80 -9.52
CA ALA A 34 -15.75 -22.02 -10.76
C ALA A 34 -14.86 -20.78 -10.55
N PRO A 35 -14.04 -20.39 -11.53
CA PRO A 35 -13.17 -19.22 -11.41
C PRO A 35 -14.01 -17.97 -11.19
N THR A 36 -13.55 -17.11 -10.29
CA THR A 36 -14.16 -15.81 -9.98
C THR A 36 -13.23 -14.68 -10.44
N GLN A 37 -13.76 -13.46 -10.55
CA GLN A 37 -12.89 -12.30 -10.80
C GLN A 37 -11.78 -12.19 -9.76
N LEU A 38 -12.09 -12.38 -8.48
CA LEU A 38 -11.10 -12.33 -7.40
C LEU A 38 -10.02 -13.40 -7.57
N SER A 39 -10.38 -14.67 -7.79
CA SER A 39 -9.40 -15.74 -7.90
C SER A 39 -8.46 -15.59 -9.11
N VAL A 40 -8.98 -15.13 -10.24
CA VAL A 40 -8.17 -14.86 -11.43
C VAL A 40 -7.30 -13.61 -11.25
N ALA A 41 -7.84 -12.56 -10.64
CA ALA A 41 -7.10 -11.33 -10.36
C ALA A 41 -5.95 -11.58 -9.36
N GLN A 42 -6.18 -12.40 -8.33
CA GLN A 42 -5.17 -12.84 -7.38
C GLN A 42 -4.05 -13.64 -8.08
N ALA A 43 -4.42 -14.56 -8.97
CA ALA A 43 -3.43 -15.31 -9.76
C ALA A 43 -2.59 -14.39 -10.64
N LEU A 44 -3.20 -13.39 -11.30
CA LEU A 44 -2.47 -12.39 -12.10
C LEU A 44 -1.53 -11.53 -11.27
N PHE A 45 -1.90 -11.17 -10.05
CA PHE A 45 -1.04 -10.39 -9.13
C PHE A 45 0.22 -11.18 -8.72
N ALA A 46 0.13 -12.51 -8.63
CA ALA A 46 1.24 -13.41 -8.31
C ALA A 46 1.98 -13.95 -9.55
N GLU A 47 1.58 -13.58 -10.77
CA GLU A 47 2.05 -14.18 -12.02
C GLU A 47 3.41 -13.62 -12.47
N LYS A 48 4.45 -14.39 -12.28
CA LYS A 48 5.82 -14.01 -12.67
C LYS A 48 6.05 -14.00 -14.18
N ALA A 49 5.31 -14.81 -14.93
CA ALA A 49 5.41 -14.86 -16.38
C ALA A 49 5.07 -13.52 -17.05
N LEU A 50 4.37 -12.61 -16.36
CA LEU A 50 4.07 -11.27 -16.84
C LEU A 50 5.30 -10.34 -16.90
N SER A 51 6.41 -10.65 -16.23
CA SER A 51 7.64 -9.85 -16.32
C SER A 51 8.55 -10.26 -17.48
N ALA A 52 9.43 -9.36 -17.91
CA ALA A 52 10.45 -9.67 -18.92
C ALA A 52 11.44 -10.74 -18.44
N SER A 53 11.74 -10.74 -17.15
CA SER A 53 12.64 -11.72 -16.52
C SER A 53 11.97 -13.09 -16.29
N GLY A 54 10.63 -13.17 -16.26
CA GLY A 54 9.90 -14.34 -15.77
C GLY A 54 10.09 -14.64 -14.28
N GLN A 55 10.66 -13.70 -13.50
CA GLN A 55 11.00 -13.90 -12.09
C GLN A 55 10.26 -12.94 -11.16
N MET A 56 9.64 -11.88 -11.68
CA MET A 56 8.98 -10.82 -10.93
C MET A 56 7.48 -10.81 -11.17
N ALA A 57 6.71 -10.68 -10.10
CA ALA A 57 5.27 -10.42 -10.08
C ALA A 57 4.99 -9.20 -9.19
N CYS A 58 3.75 -8.70 -9.15
CA CYS A 58 3.37 -7.66 -8.18
C CYS A 58 3.65 -8.13 -6.74
N ALA A 59 3.30 -9.38 -6.42
CA ALA A 59 3.55 -10.01 -5.13
C ALA A 59 5.06 -10.15 -4.78
N THR A 60 5.98 -9.96 -5.72
CA THR A 60 7.42 -9.98 -5.44
C THR A 60 7.86 -8.77 -4.62
N CYS A 61 7.25 -7.60 -4.89
CA CYS A 61 7.55 -6.34 -4.19
C CYS A 61 6.47 -5.95 -3.19
N HIS A 62 5.25 -6.50 -3.32
CA HIS A 62 4.10 -6.22 -2.46
C HIS A 62 3.67 -7.49 -1.74
N THR A 63 4.39 -7.86 -0.67
CA THR A 63 4.14 -9.10 0.08
C THR A 63 3.13 -8.92 1.20
N ASP A 64 2.35 -9.97 1.47
CA ASP A 64 1.36 -9.98 2.55
C ASP A 64 2.00 -9.72 3.92
N GLU A 65 3.16 -10.31 4.18
CA GLU A 65 3.87 -10.18 5.46
C GLU A 65 4.25 -8.73 5.77
N ASN A 66 4.52 -7.95 4.72
CA ASN A 66 4.87 -6.52 4.83
C ASN A 66 3.68 -5.60 4.50
N ALA A 67 2.46 -6.07 4.71
CA ALA A 67 1.25 -5.28 4.47
C ALA A 67 1.19 -4.72 3.02
N HIS A 68 1.50 -5.56 2.04
CA HIS A 68 1.61 -5.22 0.62
C HIS A 68 2.53 -4.02 0.33
N ALA A 69 3.58 -3.86 1.14
CA ALA A 69 4.69 -2.93 0.91
C ALA A 69 5.96 -3.71 0.53
N ASP A 70 7.12 -3.03 0.57
CA ASP A 70 8.40 -3.59 0.17
C ASP A 70 8.75 -4.89 0.92
N ALA A 71 9.08 -5.93 0.17
CA ALA A 71 9.40 -7.26 0.72
C ALA A 71 10.77 -7.35 1.40
N THR A 72 11.69 -6.43 1.09
CA THR A 72 13.08 -6.54 1.55
C THR A 72 13.30 -5.92 2.92
N GLY A 73 12.48 -4.95 3.31
CA GLY A 73 12.57 -4.21 4.57
C GLY A 73 13.85 -3.38 4.76
N THR A 74 14.83 -3.49 3.87
CA THR A 74 16.17 -2.90 4.06
C THR A 74 16.75 -2.22 2.82
N SER A 75 16.27 -2.53 1.61
CA SER A 75 16.81 -2.01 0.36
C SER A 75 15.74 -1.85 -0.69
N LEU A 76 16.04 -1.05 -1.72
CA LEU A 76 15.14 -0.94 -2.87
C LEU A 76 15.18 -2.24 -3.70
N PRO A 77 14.04 -2.72 -4.18
CA PRO A 77 13.99 -3.95 -4.96
C PRO A 77 14.73 -3.80 -6.29
N LEU A 78 15.26 -4.92 -6.77
CA LEU A 78 15.86 -5.03 -8.09
C LEU A 78 14.85 -5.62 -9.06
N GLY A 79 14.83 -5.09 -10.29
CA GLY A 79 13.98 -5.57 -11.37
C GLY A 79 14.74 -5.58 -12.69
N GLY A 80 14.01 -5.37 -13.77
CA GLY A 80 14.55 -5.40 -15.12
C GLY A 80 14.66 -6.84 -15.69
N PRO A 81 15.09 -6.97 -16.96
CA PRO A 81 15.12 -8.27 -17.64
C PRO A 81 16.05 -9.29 -16.99
N SER A 82 17.08 -8.84 -16.28
CA SER A 82 18.06 -9.67 -15.58
C SER A 82 18.00 -9.52 -14.05
N MET A 83 16.96 -8.91 -13.50
CA MET A 83 16.77 -8.67 -12.06
C MET A 83 17.96 -7.93 -11.40
N ASN A 84 18.59 -7.01 -12.09
CA ASN A 84 19.78 -6.28 -11.64
C ASN A 84 19.66 -4.75 -11.80
N VAL A 85 18.50 -4.24 -12.18
CA VAL A 85 18.22 -2.80 -12.29
C VAL A 85 17.47 -2.33 -11.05
N GLN A 86 18.00 -1.33 -10.36
CA GLN A 86 17.40 -0.79 -9.16
C GLN A 86 16.48 0.39 -9.50
N GLY A 87 15.27 0.38 -8.91
CA GLY A 87 14.45 1.57 -8.81
C GLY A 87 15.01 2.59 -7.80
N PHE A 88 14.43 3.78 -7.74
CA PHE A 88 14.89 4.82 -6.81
C PHE A 88 13.81 5.21 -5.77
N ARG A 89 12.72 4.46 -5.71
CA ARG A 89 11.64 4.64 -4.71
C ARG A 89 11.31 3.32 -4.05
N SER A 90 10.97 3.36 -2.75
CA SER A 90 10.40 2.22 -2.03
C SER A 90 9.03 1.87 -2.59
N SER A 91 8.64 0.59 -2.46
CA SER A 91 7.29 0.12 -2.80
C SER A 91 6.33 0.51 -1.67
N PRO A 92 5.37 1.43 -1.89
CA PRO A 92 4.41 1.79 -0.86
C PRO A 92 3.41 0.66 -0.64
N THR A 93 2.78 0.65 0.53
CA THR A 93 1.65 -0.25 0.78
C THR A 93 0.51 -0.02 -0.22
N LEU A 94 -0.14 -1.11 -0.63
CA LEU A 94 -1.35 -1.08 -1.45
C LEU A 94 -2.64 -1.10 -0.62
N LEU A 95 -2.51 -1.17 0.72
CA LEU A 95 -3.65 -1.25 1.63
C LEU A 95 -4.34 0.10 1.81
N TYR A 96 -5.65 0.08 2.09
CA TYR A 96 -6.42 1.26 2.50
C TYR A 96 -6.47 2.39 1.46
N LEU A 97 -6.53 2.05 0.17
CA LEU A 97 -6.55 3.02 -0.92
C LEU A 97 -7.94 3.27 -1.54
N ASP A 98 -9.02 2.66 -1.03
CA ASP A 98 -10.34 2.70 -1.69
C ASP A 98 -10.97 4.10 -1.70
N THR A 99 -10.69 4.92 -0.69
CA THR A 99 -11.18 6.30 -0.64
C THR A 99 -10.24 7.29 -1.33
N ASN A 100 -9.06 6.83 -1.80
CA ASN A 100 -8.16 7.68 -2.57
C ASN A 100 -8.78 7.98 -3.95
N GLN A 101 -8.75 9.23 -4.35
CA GLN A 101 -9.34 9.73 -5.59
C GLN A 101 -8.26 10.06 -6.61
N ALA A 102 -8.67 10.39 -7.83
CA ALA A 102 -7.80 10.94 -8.86
C ALA A 102 -7.03 12.17 -8.35
N PHE A 103 -5.84 12.40 -8.93
CA PHE A 103 -5.05 13.59 -8.61
C PHE A 103 -5.81 14.87 -8.94
N ARG A 104 -5.79 15.83 -8.01
CA ARG A 104 -6.47 17.11 -8.15
C ARG A 104 -5.81 18.18 -7.29
N PHE A 105 -6.13 19.42 -7.59
CA PHE A 105 -5.82 20.56 -6.72
C PHE A 105 -7.08 21.00 -5.98
N GLU A 106 -6.97 21.18 -4.67
CA GLU A 106 -8.00 21.76 -3.81
C GLU A 106 -7.40 22.97 -3.06
N GLY A 107 -7.95 24.14 -3.24
CA GLY A 107 -7.38 25.37 -2.65
C GLY A 107 -5.92 25.64 -3.06
N GLY A 108 -5.50 25.14 -4.21
CA GLY A 108 -4.12 25.26 -4.70
C GLY A 108 -3.16 24.16 -4.18
N LEU A 109 -3.60 23.29 -3.27
CA LEU A 109 -2.81 22.20 -2.73
C LEU A 109 -3.10 20.89 -3.50
N PRO A 110 -2.08 20.03 -3.72
CA PRO A 110 -2.25 18.75 -4.40
C PRO A 110 -2.81 17.67 -3.48
N PHE A 111 -3.75 16.87 -4.00
CA PHE A 111 -4.35 15.71 -3.33
C PHE A 111 -4.60 14.57 -4.30
N GLY A 112 -4.79 13.36 -3.76
CA GLY A 112 -5.22 12.19 -4.53
C GLY A 112 -4.13 11.61 -5.42
N GLY A 113 -4.53 10.89 -6.47
CA GLY A 113 -3.65 10.13 -7.36
C GLY A 113 -3.04 8.90 -6.71
N PHE A 114 -2.43 8.04 -7.49
CA PHE A 114 -1.72 6.84 -7.04
C PHE A 114 -0.24 6.96 -7.36
N THR A 115 0.62 6.15 -6.75
CA THR A 115 2.08 6.30 -6.68
C THR A 115 2.57 7.41 -5.74
N TRP A 116 3.88 7.46 -5.43
CA TRP A 116 4.47 8.49 -4.58
C TRP A 116 4.30 9.93 -5.13
N ASP A 117 4.17 10.08 -6.42
CA ASP A 117 4.01 11.38 -7.11
C ASP A 117 2.59 11.58 -7.69
N GLY A 118 1.67 10.67 -7.43
CA GLY A 118 0.27 10.80 -7.82
C GLY A 118 0.00 10.83 -9.32
N ARG A 119 0.93 10.37 -10.16
CA ARG A 119 0.83 10.45 -11.63
C ARG A 119 -0.28 9.59 -12.24
N ALA A 120 -0.77 8.57 -11.53
CA ALA A 120 -1.89 7.75 -11.95
C ALA A 120 -3.18 8.17 -11.23
N ASN A 121 -4.31 8.13 -11.91
CA ASN A 121 -5.61 8.55 -11.38
C ASN A 121 -6.45 7.40 -10.83
N THR A 122 -6.12 6.17 -11.21
CA THR A 122 -6.77 4.95 -10.74
C THR A 122 -5.73 3.89 -10.40
N ARG A 123 -6.14 2.83 -9.68
CA ARG A 123 -5.27 1.66 -9.46
C ARG A 123 -4.95 0.95 -10.78
N ALA A 124 -5.90 0.91 -11.72
CA ALA A 124 -5.67 0.34 -13.04
C ALA A 124 -4.58 1.10 -13.81
N GLU A 125 -4.63 2.45 -13.82
CA GLU A 125 -3.57 3.27 -14.42
C GLU A 125 -2.24 3.10 -13.68
N GLN A 126 -2.28 2.96 -12.35
CA GLN A 126 -1.05 2.74 -11.57
C GLN A 126 -0.36 1.44 -11.97
N ALA A 127 -1.13 0.36 -12.21
CA ALA A 127 -0.59 -0.95 -12.59
C ALA A 127 0.19 -0.95 -13.92
N GLU A 128 -0.07 0.01 -14.80
CA GLU A 128 0.66 0.17 -16.07
C GLU A 128 2.16 0.45 -15.83
N GLY A 129 2.46 1.32 -14.84
CA GLY A 129 3.83 1.71 -14.54
C GLY A 129 4.75 0.51 -14.30
N PRO A 130 4.53 -0.31 -13.27
CA PRO A 130 5.36 -1.48 -12.96
C PRO A 130 5.48 -2.49 -14.11
N LEU A 131 4.43 -2.68 -14.90
CA LEU A 131 4.44 -3.60 -16.03
C LEU A 131 5.44 -3.18 -17.13
N LEU A 132 5.64 -1.87 -17.35
CA LEU A 132 6.48 -1.31 -18.42
C LEU A 132 7.80 -0.72 -17.92
N ASP A 133 7.93 -0.38 -16.63
CA ASP A 133 9.13 0.28 -16.09
C ASP A 133 10.37 -0.61 -16.24
N PRO A 134 11.46 -0.10 -16.85
CA PRO A 134 12.69 -0.86 -17.03
C PRO A 134 13.36 -1.35 -15.74
N SER A 135 13.09 -0.71 -14.61
CA SER A 135 13.61 -1.11 -13.29
C SER A 135 12.67 -2.03 -12.50
N GLU A 136 11.52 -2.38 -13.09
CA GLU A 136 10.51 -3.26 -12.50
C GLU A 136 10.27 -4.47 -13.42
N MET A 137 9.07 -4.69 -13.96
CA MET A 137 8.74 -5.86 -14.80
C MET A 137 9.28 -5.75 -16.23
N ALA A 138 9.66 -4.58 -16.69
CA ALA A 138 10.49 -4.29 -17.87
C ALA A 138 9.98 -4.88 -19.21
N ASN A 139 8.68 -4.97 -19.41
CA ASN A 139 8.16 -5.37 -20.71
C ASN A 139 8.41 -4.27 -21.75
N ALA A 140 8.72 -4.69 -22.97
CA ALA A 140 9.05 -3.77 -24.06
C ALA A 140 7.86 -2.88 -24.44
N ASP A 141 6.66 -3.45 -24.45
CA ASP A 141 5.43 -2.78 -24.84
C ASP A 141 4.18 -3.57 -24.41
N ILE A 142 3.01 -3.01 -24.72
CA ILE A 142 1.70 -3.59 -24.44
C ILE A 142 1.51 -4.92 -25.19
N ALA A 143 2.01 -5.04 -26.43
CA ALA A 143 1.85 -6.26 -27.24
C ALA A 143 2.60 -7.44 -26.60
N ALA A 144 3.80 -7.20 -26.07
CA ALA A 144 4.57 -8.19 -25.33
C ALA A 144 3.82 -8.69 -24.10
N ILE A 145 3.20 -7.78 -23.33
CA ILE A 145 2.39 -8.14 -22.14
C ILE A 145 1.16 -8.95 -22.56
N ALA A 146 0.40 -8.48 -23.57
CA ALA A 146 -0.78 -9.17 -24.06
C ALA A 146 -0.45 -10.58 -24.59
N GLY A 147 0.69 -10.73 -25.26
CA GLY A 147 1.22 -12.02 -25.69
C GLY A 147 1.44 -13.00 -24.53
N LYS A 148 2.04 -12.51 -23.42
CA LYS A 148 2.25 -13.31 -22.20
C LYS A 148 0.93 -13.69 -21.54
N VAL A 149 -0.01 -12.75 -21.41
CA VAL A 149 -1.35 -13.02 -20.81
C VAL A 149 -2.06 -14.12 -21.60
N ARG A 150 -2.00 -14.12 -22.94
CA ARG A 150 -2.63 -15.16 -23.77
C ARG A 150 -2.00 -16.55 -23.60
N GLN A 151 -0.76 -16.65 -23.11
CA GLN A 151 -0.07 -17.91 -22.85
C GLN A 151 -0.35 -18.51 -21.48
N LEU A 152 -1.02 -17.76 -20.57
CA LEU A 152 -1.37 -18.26 -19.25
C LEU A 152 -2.35 -19.43 -19.34
N SER A 153 -2.16 -20.46 -18.54
CA SER A 153 -3.00 -21.65 -18.50
C SER A 153 -4.47 -21.33 -18.18
N TYR A 154 -4.71 -20.24 -17.44
CA TYR A 154 -6.03 -19.74 -17.05
C TYR A 154 -6.52 -18.55 -17.92
N TYR A 155 -5.94 -18.34 -19.10
CA TYR A 155 -6.37 -17.25 -20.01
C TYR A 155 -7.86 -17.31 -20.38
N LYS A 156 -8.41 -18.53 -20.56
CA LYS A 156 -9.84 -18.70 -20.85
C LYS A 156 -10.72 -18.23 -19.71
N ASP A 157 -10.29 -18.48 -18.46
CA ASP A 157 -10.98 -18.03 -17.28
C ASP A 157 -10.92 -16.49 -17.18
N PHE A 158 -9.74 -15.89 -17.43
CA PHE A 158 -9.58 -14.45 -17.50
C PHE A 158 -10.52 -13.82 -18.53
N VAL A 159 -10.59 -14.36 -19.77
CA VAL A 159 -11.51 -13.89 -20.81
C VAL A 159 -12.97 -13.97 -20.35
N SER A 160 -13.35 -15.08 -19.71
CA SER A 160 -14.71 -15.32 -19.25
C SER A 160 -15.12 -14.39 -18.10
N VAL A 161 -14.33 -14.34 -17.02
CA VAL A 161 -14.73 -13.61 -15.78
C VAL A 161 -14.64 -12.10 -15.94
N PHE A 162 -13.78 -11.60 -16.86
CA PHE A 162 -13.67 -10.18 -17.18
C PHE A 162 -14.38 -9.79 -18.46
N SER A 163 -15.14 -10.72 -19.07
CA SER A 163 -16.01 -10.47 -20.23
C SER A 163 -15.28 -9.87 -21.44
N LEU A 164 -14.08 -10.36 -21.76
CA LEU A 164 -13.35 -9.93 -22.93
C LEU A 164 -14.07 -10.38 -24.22
N PRO A 165 -13.91 -9.65 -25.34
CA PRO A 165 -14.35 -10.10 -26.64
C PRO A 165 -13.75 -11.45 -27.03
N ALA A 166 -14.39 -12.19 -27.97
CA ALA A 166 -13.88 -13.49 -28.42
C ALA A 166 -12.47 -13.41 -29.06
N THR A 167 -12.15 -12.28 -29.69
CA THR A 167 -10.83 -11.97 -30.25
C THR A 167 -10.36 -10.60 -29.81
N PRO A 168 -9.86 -10.48 -28.55
CA PRO A 168 -9.48 -9.18 -28.03
C PRO A 168 -8.18 -8.68 -28.65
N SER A 169 -8.10 -7.38 -28.95
CA SER A 169 -6.85 -6.71 -29.32
C SER A 169 -5.86 -6.69 -28.15
N ASP A 170 -4.59 -6.38 -28.42
CA ASP A 170 -3.56 -6.26 -27.37
C ASP A 170 -3.94 -5.18 -26.35
N ALA A 171 -4.44 -4.04 -26.80
CA ALA A 171 -4.92 -2.98 -25.92
C ALA A 171 -6.06 -3.46 -25.01
N GLN A 172 -7.03 -4.20 -25.52
CA GLN A 172 -8.13 -4.74 -24.71
C GLN A 172 -7.64 -5.77 -23.68
N VAL A 173 -6.72 -6.66 -24.05
CA VAL A 173 -6.11 -7.60 -23.09
C VAL A 173 -5.38 -6.84 -21.99
N PHE A 174 -4.61 -5.82 -22.33
CA PHE A 174 -3.86 -5.00 -21.38
C PHE A 174 -4.79 -4.19 -20.45
N ASP A 175 -5.83 -3.58 -20.98
CA ASP A 175 -6.79 -2.81 -20.17
C ASP A 175 -7.55 -3.71 -19.18
N HIS A 176 -7.92 -4.92 -19.59
CA HIS A 176 -8.55 -5.88 -18.68
C HIS A 176 -7.56 -6.47 -17.67
N LEU A 177 -6.29 -6.65 -18.02
CA LEU A 177 -5.24 -7.00 -17.05
C LEU A 177 -5.12 -5.93 -15.95
N LYS A 178 -5.04 -4.64 -16.33
CA LYS A 178 -5.00 -3.54 -15.37
C LYS A 178 -6.26 -3.50 -14.49
N THR A 179 -7.42 -3.72 -15.11
CA THR A 179 -8.69 -3.83 -14.38
C THR A 179 -8.70 -5.00 -13.41
N ALA A 180 -8.17 -6.16 -13.79
CA ALA A 180 -8.07 -7.31 -12.90
C ALA A 180 -7.16 -7.02 -11.69
N LEU A 181 -6.01 -6.38 -11.89
CA LEU A 181 -5.12 -5.99 -10.80
C LEU A 181 -5.76 -4.97 -9.85
N GLN A 182 -6.58 -4.05 -10.36
CA GLN A 182 -7.42 -3.17 -9.54
C GLN A 182 -8.48 -3.97 -8.78
N THR A 183 -9.16 -4.90 -9.46
CA THR A 183 -10.24 -5.74 -8.89
C THR A 183 -9.72 -6.56 -7.69
N TYR A 184 -8.50 -7.11 -7.79
CA TYR A 184 -7.87 -7.79 -6.67
C TYR A 184 -7.80 -6.92 -5.43
N GLN A 185 -7.25 -5.72 -5.56
CA GLN A 185 -7.10 -4.77 -4.45
C GLN A 185 -8.44 -4.25 -3.90
N GLN A 186 -9.54 -4.34 -4.67
CA GLN A 186 -10.86 -3.86 -4.24
C GLN A 186 -11.72 -4.96 -3.63
N LEU A 187 -11.59 -6.20 -4.10
CA LEU A 187 -12.46 -7.30 -3.69
C LEU A 187 -11.85 -8.17 -2.59
N ASP A 188 -10.52 -8.19 -2.48
CA ASP A 188 -9.88 -8.97 -1.43
C ASP A 188 -10.00 -8.23 -0.09
N PRO A 189 -10.69 -8.82 0.91
CA PRO A 189 -10.90 -8.17 2.20
C PRO A 189 -9.59 -7.87 2.94
N ASP A 190 -8.48 -8.54 2.61
CA ASP A 190 -7.18 -8.32 3.23
C ASP A 190 -6.61 -6.92 2.97
N TYR A 191 -7.14 -6.21 1.96
CA TYR A 191 -6.74 -4.83 1.68
C TYR A 191 -7.33 -3.80 2.63
N GLN A 192 -8.35 -4.15 3.45
CA GLN A 192 -9.04 -3.24 4.36
C GLN A 192 -9.61 -3.97 5.59
N LEU A 193 -8.77 -4.57 6.40
CA LEU A 193 -9.18 -5.40 7.55
C LEU A 193 -9.85 -4.60 8.66
N PHE A 194 -9.38 -3.40 8.97
CA PHE A 194 -9.88 -2.57 10.07
C PHE A 194 -10.05 -3.32 11.39
N ASN A 195 -9.09 -4.18 11.76
CA ASN A 195 -9.12 -5.03 12.96
C ASN A 195 -7.92 -4.82 13.89
N SER A 196 -7.20 -3.72 13.70
CA SER A 196 -6.05 -3.34 14.52
C SER A 196 -6.46 -3.11 15.99
N LYS A 197 -5.47 -3.02 16.89
CA LYS A 197 -5.74 -2.65 18.28
C LYS A 197 -6.45 -1.30 18.38
N PHE A 198 -6.06 -0.33 17.53
CA PHE A 198 -6.67 0.99 17.50
C PHE A 198 -8.15 0.92 17.02
N ASP A 199 -8.46 0.05 16.04
CA ASP A 199 -9.85 -0.16 15.63
C ASP A 199 -10.71 -0.70 16.77
N ARG A 200 -10.22 -1.70 17.51
CA ARG A 200 -10.89 -2.24 18.68
C ARG A 200 -11.03 -1.21 19.82
N TYR A 201 -10.08 -0.29 19.93
CA TYR A 201 -10.18 0.84 20.86
C TYR A 201 -11.31 1.80 20.47
N LEU A 202 -11.42 2.13 19.17
CA LEU A 202 -12.53 2.95 18.67
C LEU A 202 -13.90 2.28 18.88
N ASP A 203 -13.95 0.94 18.80
CA ASP A 203 -15.17 0.15 19.08
C ASP A 203 -15.47 0.01 20.59
N GLY A 204 -14.62 0.50 21.47
CA GLY A 204 -14.76 0.35 22.92
C GLY A 204 -14.54 -1.09 23.43
N THR A 205 -13.97 -1.98 22.59
CA THR A 205 -13.75 -3.40 22.95
C THR A 205 -12.36 -3.68 23.54
N THR A 206 -11.45 -2.70 23.48
CA THR A 206 -10.16 -2.74 24.16
C THR A 206 -9.74 -1.35 24.64
N THR A 207 -8.68 -1.29 25.44
CA THR A 207 -8.09 -0.03 25.92
C THR A 207 -6.66 0.11 25.41
N LEU A 208 -6.22 1.35 25.24
CA LEU A 208 -4.81 1.65 25.03
C LEU A 208 -4.08 1.56 26.38
N SER A 209 -2.82 1.11 26.34
CA SER A 209 -1.94 1.25 27.51
C SER A 209 -1.66 2.73 27.80
N ALA A 210 -1.16 3.05 28.98
CA ALA A 210 -0.80 4.42 29.33
C ALA A 210 0.24 5.02 28.37
N GLN A 211 1.14 4.22 27.83
CA GLN A 211 2.13 4.64 26.85
C GLN A 211 1.50 4.94 25.48
N GLU A 212 0.67 4.05 24.97
CA GLU A 212 -0.04 4.21 23.69
C GLU A 212 -0.97 5.43 23.72
N ASP A 213 -1.65 5.66 24.84
CA ASP A 213 -2.54 6.79 25.04
C ASP A 213 -1.78 8.13 25.10
N ARG A 214 -0.58 8.17 25.74
CA ARG A 214 0.29 9.35 25.64
C ARG A 214 0.73 9.57 24.20
N GLY A 215 1.11 8.51 23.47
CA GLY A 215 1.47 8.58 22.06
C GLY A 215 0.35 9.15 21.19
N LEU A 216 -0.91 8.70 21.39
CA LEU A 216 -2.08 9.24 20.68
C LEU A 216 -2.28 10.73 20.97
N ARG A 217 -2.12 11.17 22.23
CA ARG A 217 -2.22 12.59 22.56
C ARG A 217 -1.11 13.42 21.89
N LEU A 218 0.15 12.95 21.93
CA LEU A 218 1.26 13.60 21.26
C LEU A 218 1.06 13.68 19.74
N PHE A 219 0.52 12.64 19.15
CA PHE A 219 0.19 12.57 17.73
C PHE A 219 -0.82 13.64 17.30
N ASN A 220 -1.81 13.91 18.16
CA ASN A 220 -2.88 14.88 17.91
C ASN A 220 -2.57 16.30 18.36
N ASP A 221 -1.60 16.51 19.26
CA ASP A 221 -1.30 17.83 19.81
C ASP A 221 -0.60 18.73 18.76
N PRO A 222 -1.25 19.84 18.32
CA PRO A 222 -0.69 20.75 17.32
C PRO A 222 0.57 21.49 17.81
N ASN A 223 0.83 21.50 19.12
CA ASN A 223 2.01 22.13 19.72
C ASN A 223 3.15 21.12 19.95
N LYS A 224 2.90 19.83 19.73
CA LYS A 224 3.85 18.72 19.89
C LYS A 224 4.10 18.02 18.55
N GLY A 225 3.64 16.78 18.40
CA GLY A 225 3.83 15.98 17.19
C GLY A 225 3.14 16.54 15.96
N ASN A 226 1.92 17.09 16.14
CA ASN A 226 1.09 17.63 15.06
C ASN A 226 0.92 16.68 13.87
N CYS A 227 1.06 15.38 14.10
CA CYS A 227 1.02 14.35 13.06
C CYS A 227 -0.36 14.29 12.40
N ALA A 228 -1.41 14.52 13.20
CA ALA A 228 -2.80 14.51 12.74
C ALA A 228 -3.14 15.60 11.71
N ALA A 229 -2.32 16.63 11.55
CA ALA A 229 -2.49 17.65 10.50
C ALA A 229 -2.39 17.06 9.09
N CYS A 230 -1.55 16.03 8.91
CA CYS A 230 -1.36 15.30 7.65
C CYS A 230 -1.91 13.87 7.71
N HIS A 231 -1.97 13.29 8.91
CA HIS A 231 -2.41 11.92 9.18
C HIS A 231 -3.62 11.91 10.12
N PRO A 232 -4.83 12.36 9.69
CA PRO A 232 -6.01 12.47 10.55
C PRO A 232 -6.30 11.15 11.28
N SER A 233 -6.48 11.23 12.61
CA SER A 233 -6.72 10.07 13.48
C SER A 233 -8.18 9.98 13.96
N GLN A 234 -9.01 10.95 13.60
CA GLN A 234 -10.40 11.02 14.01
C GLN A 234 -11.29 10.20 13.09
N THR A 235 -12.31 9.57 13.67
CA THR A 235 -13.40 8.96 12.91
C THR A 235 -14.11 10.03 12.10
N GLY A 236 -14.42 9.73 10.83
CA GLY A 236 -15.18 10.62 9.96
C GLY A 236 -16.59 10.87 10.45
N ALA A 237 -17.25 11.91 9.92
CA ALA A 237 -18.61 12.30 10.34
C ALA A 237 -19.67 11.21 10.07
N GLY A 238 -19.45 10.34 9.09
CA GLY A 238 -20.28 9.18 8.77
C GLY A 238 -19.88 7.89 9.51
N GLY A 239 -18.92 7.97 10.42
CA GLY A 239 -18.41 6.80 11.15
C GLY A 239 -17.23 6.10 10.46
N GLU A 240 -16.68 6.69 9.39
CA GLU A 240 -15.56 6.13 8.67
C GLU A 240 -14.32 6.05 9.56
N ARG A 241 -13.65 4.89 9.53
CA ARG A 241 -12.42 4.70 10.31
C ARG A 241 -11.28 5.54 9.74
N PRO A 242 -10.43 6.13 10.59
CA PRO A 242 -9.32 6.95 10.14
C PRO A 242 -8.31 6.12 9.33
N LEU A 243 -7.90 6.64 8.20
CA LEU A 243 -6.87 6.05 7.35
C LEU A 243 -5.46 6.57 7.68
N PHE A 244 -5.35 7.53 8.58
CA PHE A 244 -4.08 8.19 8.93
C PHE A 244 -3.34 8.72 7.70
N THR A 245 -4.10 9.29 6.77
CA THR A 245 -3.64 10.05 5.61
C THR A 245 -4.75 10.98 5.15
N ASN A 246 -4.39 12.15 4.67
CA ASN A 246 -5.29 13.06 3.95
C ASN A 246 -5.10 12.93 2.43
N PHE A 247 -4.26 11.98 1.96
CA PHE A 247 -3.84 11.81 0.57
C PHE A 247 -3.24 13.07 -0.07
N GLY A 248 -2.77 14.02 0.73
CA GLY A 248 -2.04 15.21 0.30
C GLY A 248 -0.57 14.92 0.02
N TYR A 249 0.20 16.01 -0.10
CA TYR A 249 1.63 15.94 -0.44
C TYR A 249 2.45 16.84 0.48
N ALA A 250 3.69 16.43 0.75
CA ALA A 250 4.62 17.21 1.56
C ALA A 250 6.06 17.01 1.09
N ALA A 251 6.86 18.07 1.18
CA ALA A 251 8.30 18.02 0.98
C ALA A 251 8.98 17.91 2.35
N LEU A 252 9.41 16.71 2.74
CA LEU A 252 9.97 16.45 4.06
C LEU A 252 11.46 16.83 4.18
N GLY A 253 12.14 17.08 3.04
CA GLY A 253 13.56 17.39 3.03
C GLY A 253 14.42 16.23 3.53
N LEU A 254 14.18 15.03 3.03
CA LEU A 254 14.90 13.81 3.44
C LEU A 254 16.39 13.91 3.15
N PRO A 255 17.22 13.11 3.85
CA PRO A 255 18.60 12.89 3.46
C PRO A 255 18.67 12.08 2.17
N ARG A 256 19.64 12.41 1.31
CA ARG A 256 19.93 11.65 0.09
C ARG A 256 20.40 10.24 0.48
N ASN A 257 19.73 9.23 -0.02
CA ASN A 257 20.08 7.84 0.25
C ASN A 257 21.22 7.37 -0.69
N PRO A 258 22.43 7.08 -0.18
CA PRO A 258 23.55 6.63 -1.00
C PRO A 258 23.38 5.22 -1.55
N GLN A 259 22.43 4.43 -1.05
CA GLN A 259 22.14 3.09 -1.55
C GLN A 259 21.34 3.11 -2.86
N ILE A 260 20.75 4.23 -3.22
CA ILE A 260 20.09 4.42 -4.53
C ILE A 260 21.19 4.59 -5.59
N GLN A 261 21.29 3.63 -6.52
CA GLN A 261 22.30 3.65 -7.57
C GLN A 261 22.26 4.93 -8.43
N ALA A 262 21.06 5.42 -8.75
CA ALA A 262 20.89 6.67 -9.48
C ALA A 262 21.49 7.88 -8.75
N ASN A 263 21.60 7.83 -7.44
CA ASN A 263 22.21 8.89 -6.62
C ASN A 263 23.74 8.97 -6.73
N ALA A 264 24.39 8.02 -7.42
CA ALA A 264 25.79 8.15 -7.77
C ALA A 264 26.04 9.30 -8.75
N ASP A 265 25.04 9.66 -9.58
CA ASP A 265 25.05 10.90 -10.36
C ASP A 265 24.62 12.07 -9.45
N PRO A 266 25.50 13.05 -9.16
CA PRO A 266 25.17 14.19 -8.31
C PRO A 266 24.12 15.13 -8.92
N SER A 267 23.84 15.01 -10.22
CA SER A 267 22.82 15.81 -10.92
C SER A 267 21.43 15.15 -10.87
N PHE A 268 21.34 13.86 -10.54
CA PHE A 268 20.06 13.17 -10.42
C PHE A 268 19.37 13.55 -9.11
N PHE A 269 18.09 13.90 -9.19
CA PHE A 269 17.20 14.12 -8.04
C PHE A 269 15.82 13.59 -8.35
N ASP A 270 15.25 12.85 -7.39
CA ASP A 270 13.82 12.55 -7.39
C ASP A 270 13.07 13.73 -6.76
N MET A 271 12.35 14.46 -7.58
CA MET A 271 11.64 15.68 -7.17
C MET A 271 10.14 15.46 -6.96
N GLY A 272 9.69 14.20 -6.89
CA GLY A 272 8.29 13.87 -6.61
C GLY A 272 7.34 14.42 -7.66
N LEU A 273 6.42 15.32 -7.25
CA LEU A 273 5.40 15.89 -8.13
C LEU A 273 5.97 16.56 -9.40
N CYS A 274 7.20 17.08 -9.39
CA CYS A 274 7.76 17.75 -10.56
C CYS A 274 8.82 16.93 -11.33
N GLY A 275 8.96 15.63 -11.04
CA GLY A 275 9.78 14.71 -11.84
C GLY A 275 10.69 13.80 -11.01
N PRO A 276 11.43 12.91 -11.68
CA PRO A 276 11.49 12.65 -13.12
C PRO A 276 10.41 11.70 -13.65
N LYS A 277 9.73 10.92 -12.78
CA LYS A 277 8.67 9.97 -13.18
C LYS A 277 7.38 10.67 -13.61
N ARG A 278 7.06 11.82 -13.03
CA ARG A 278 5.95 12.68 -13.40
C ARG A 278 6.44 13.89 -14.18
N THR A 279 5.86 14.17 -15.34
CA THR A 279 6.36 15.21 -16.26
C THR A 279 5.40 16.37 -16.49
N ASP A 280 4.10 16.18 -16.28
CA ASP A 280 3.04 17.18 -16.50
C ASP A 280 3.14 18.38 -15.55
N LEU A 281 3.79 18.21 -14.39
CA LEU A 281 4.01 19.26 -13.39
C LEU A 281 5.47 19.74 -13.31
N SER A 282 6.32 19.39 -14.28
CA SER A 282 7.74 19.74 -14.25
C SER A 282 8.03 21.24 -14.20
N ALA A 283 7.13 22.08 -14.71
CA ALA A 283 7.22 23.53 -14.63
C ALA A 283 6.79 24.12 -13.27
N ARG A 284 6.13 23.33 -12.41
CA ARG A 284 5.63 23.77 -11.09
C ARG A 284 6.73 23.59 -10.05
N THR A 285 7.73 24.46 -10.08
CA THR A 285 8.90 24.40 -9.18
C THR A 285 8.52 24.50 -7.71
N ASP A 286 7.38 25.10 -7.38
CA ASP A 286 6.79 25.16 -6.04
C ASP A 286 6.34 23.80 -5.49
N LEU A 287 6.16 22.79 -6.35
CA LEU A 287 5.76 21.44 -5.99
C LEU A 287 6.94 20.45 -5.91
N CYS A 288 8.14 20.87 -6.28
CA CYS A 288 9.31 19.98 -6.29
C CYS A 288 9.68 19.52 -4.88
N GLY A 289 9.95 18.23 -4.74
CA GLY A 289 10.25 17.59 -3.46
C GLY A 289 9.03 17.14 -2.67
N GLN A 290 7.83 17.37 -3.20
CA GLN A 290 6.60 16.91 -2.58
C GLN A 290 6.27 15.49 -3.02
N PHE A 291 6.03 14.63 -2.02
CA PHE A 291 5.61 13.24 -2.17
C PHE A 291 4.31 13.01 -1.40
N LYS A 292 3.55 12.01 -1.85
CA LYS A 292 2.27 11.65 -1.23
C LYS A 292 2.47 11.32 0.25
N ILE A 293 1.54 11.79 1.07
CA ILE A 293 1.37 11.42 2.47
C ILE A 293 0.71 10.04 2.51
N PRO A 294 1.44 8.97 2.89
CA PRO A 294 0.90 7.61 2.90
C PRO A 294 -0.04 7.39 4.08
N THR A 295 -0.84 6.33 4.03
CA THR A 295 -1.49 5.79 5.23
C THR A 295 -0.45 5.37 6.27
N LEU A 296 -0.78 5.52 7.56
CA LEU A 296 0.02 4.95 8.64
C LEU A 296 -0.56 3.63 9.17
N ARG A 297 -1.65 3.12 8.58
CA ARG A 297 -2.12 1.79 8.90
C ARG A 297 -1.05 0.77 8.53
N ASN A 298 -0.81 -0.17 9.43
CA ASN A 298 0.24 -1.18 9.29
C ASN A 298 1.68 -0.61 9.19
N ILE A 299 1.91 0.63 9.62
CA ILE A 299 3.22 1.31 9.46
C ILE A 299 4.38 0.52 10.08
N GLU A 300 4.14 -0.27 11.11
CA GLU A 300 5.16 -1.14 11.73
C GLU A 300 5.73 -2.16 10.74
N LEU A 301 4.91 -2.62 9.78
CA LEU A 301 5.25 -3.69 8.83
C LEU A 301 5.84 -3.15 7.52
N THR A 302 5.78 -1.85 7.26
CA THR A 302 6.07 -1.26 5.94
C THR A 302 7.45 -0.63 5.82
N ALA A 303 8.42 -1.09 6.61
CA ALA A 303 9.82 -0.70 6.40
C ALA A 303 10.33 -1.15 5.01
N PRO A 304 11.27 -0.42 4.37
CA PRO A 304 11.90 0.82 4.81
C PRO A 304 11.01 2.05 4.63
N TYR A 305 11.27 3.10 5.41
CA TYR A 305 10.42 4.29 5.45
C TYR A 305 10.87 5.36 4.47
N PHE A 306 9.89 6.22 4.12
CA PHE A 306 9.95 7.30 3.14
C PHE A 306 10.08 6.80 1.70
N HIS A 307 9.85 7.70 0.73
CA HIS A 307 9.88 7.37 -0.69
C HIS A 307 11.26 6.86 -1.15
N ASN A 308 12.33 7.36 -0.55
CA ASN A 308 13.71 7.02 -0.90
C ASN A 308 14.34 5.94 0.01
N ALA A 309 13.54 5.26 0.86
CA ALA A 309 14.02 4.19 1.75
C ALA A 309 15.23 4.58 2.63
N SER A 310 15.36 5.86 3.00
CA SER A 310 16.54 6.35 3.76
C SER A 310 16.57 5.91 5.22
N VAL A 311 15.47 5.34 5.73
CA VAL A 311 15.30 4.95 7.13
C VAL A 311 14.69 3.57 7.22
N THR A 312 15.23 2.71 8.09
CA THR A 312 14.87 1.28 8.16
C THR A 312 14.06 0.89 9.40
N THR A 313 13.92 1.76 10.39
CA THR A 313 13.12 1.47 11.60
C THR A 313 12.08 2.56 11.88
N LEU A 314 10.92 2.16 12.42
CA LEU A 314 9.85 3.10 12.77
C LEU A 314 10.33 4.14 13.79
N THR A 315 11.15 3.73 14.76
CA THR A 315 11.74 4.66 15.75
C THR A 315 12.60 5.72 15.07
N GLN A 316 13.44 5.34 14.09
CA GLN A 316 14.22 6.31 13.31
C GLN A 316 13.33 7.25 12.49
N ALA A 317 12.26 6.72 11.89
CA ALA A 317 11.31 7.55 11.14
C ALA A 317 10.66 8.63 12.04
N VAL A 318 10.18 8.25 13.22
CA VAL A 318 9.62 9.21 14.19
C VAL A 318 10.71 10.15 14.74
N SER A 319 11.93 9.65 14.98
CA SER A 319 13.07 10.48 15.41
C SER A 319 13.46 11.53 14.37
N PHE A 320 13.33 11.23 13.07
CA PHE A 320 13.54 12.20 12.01
C PHE A 320 12.60 13.40 12.16
N TYR A 321 11.31 13.17 12.41
CA TYR A 321 10.35 14.25 12.66
C TYR A 321 10.72 15.07 13.91
N ALA A 322 11.20 14.42 14.97
CA ALA A 322 11.55 15.10 16.21
C ALA A 322 12.87 15.90 16.13
N THR A 323 13.82 15.50 15.27
CA THR A 323 15.21 15.97 15.36
C THR A 323 15.79 16.52 14.06
N ARG A 324 15.08 16.45 12.91
CA ARG A 324 15.56 16.92 11.61
C ARG A 324 16.21 18.30 11.67
N ASP A 325 15.56 19.25 12.32
CA ASP A 325 15.99 20.65 12.37
C ASP A 325 16.81 20.97 13.62
N LEU A 326 16.61 20.23 14.73
CA LEU A 326 17.35 20.39 15.97
C LEU A 326 18.75 19.80 15.93
N ARG A 327 18.88 18.64 15.28
CA ARG A 327 20.11 17.85 15.23
C ARG A 327 20.36 17.39 13.78
N PRO A 328 20.47 18.33 12.84
CA PRO A 328 20.57 17.99 11.41
C PRO A 328 21.81 17.16 11.08
N GLU A 329 22.86 17.23 11.89
CA GLU A 329 24.07 16.43 11.75
C GLU A 329 23.84 14.90 11.93
N LEU A 330 22.70 14.51 12.50
CA LEU A 330 22.31 13.09 12.61
C LEU A 330 21.81 12.54 11.27
N TRP A 331 21.34 13.41 10.38
CA TRP A 331 20.61 13.04 9.17
C TRP A 331 21.37 13.40 7.89
N TYR A 332 22.07 14.52 7.89
CA TYR A 332 22.72 15.04 6.70
C TYR A 332 24.23 15.03 6.81
N PRO A 333 24.94 14.79 5.67
CA PRO A 333 26.39 14.82 5.67
C PRO A 333 26.93 16.22 5.98
N THR A 334 28.08 16.26 6.63
CA THR A 334 28.84 17.51 6.86
C THR A 334 29.99 17.59 5.88
N VAL A 335 30.02 18.65 5.09
CA VAL A 335 31.08 18.92 4.11
C VAL A 335 31.73 20.26 4.44
N GLY A 336 33.05 20.27 4.62
CA GLY A 336 33.78 21.50 4.98
C GLY A 336 33.28 22.16 6.27
N GLY A 337 32.77 21.39 7.24
CA GLY A 337 32.20 21.89 8.48
C GLY A 337 30.76 22.41 8.38
N VAL A 338 30.14 22.30 7.22
CA VAL A 338 28.75 22.74 6.98
C VAL A 338 27.85 21.53 6.75
N VAL A 339 26.76 21.42 7.53
CA VAL A 339 25.74 20.38 7.36
C VAL A 339 24.93 20.65 6.07
N GLN A 340 24.85 19.66 5.21
CA GLN A 340 24.18 19.75 3.89
C GLN A 340 22.69 19.47 4.01
N LEU A 341 21.93 20.41 4.57
CA LEU A 341 20.49 20.26 4.80
C LEU A 341 19.73 19.94 3.52
N PHE A 342 18.75 19.01 3.61
CA PHE A 342 17.81 18.69 2.53
C PHE A 342 18.51 18.30 1.23
N ASN A 343 19.61 17.54 1.34
CA ASN A 343 20.52 17.25 0.24
C ASN A 343 19.95 16.26 -0.81
N ASP A 344 18.73 15.77 -0.61
CA ASP A 344 17.96 15.01 -1.63
C ASP A 344 17.18 15.94 -2.58
N LEU A 345 17.39 17.26 -2.45
CA LEU A 345 16.84 18.27 -3.36
C LEU A 345 17.93 19.22 -3.87
N PRO A 346 17.81 19.68 -5.15
CA PRO A 346 18.64 20.77 -5.65
C PRO A 346 18.54 22.01 -4.75
N ALA A 347 19.67 22.68 -4.53
CA ALA A 347 19.75 23.82 -3.60
C ALA A 347 18.66 24.90 -3.80
N PRO A 348 18.30 25.33 -5.02
CA PRO A 348 17.26 26.33 -5.22
C PRO A 348 15.84 25.88 -4.80
N LEU A 349 15.60 24.57 -4.71
CA LEU A 349 14.28 23.99 -4.40
C LEU A 349 14.11 23.61 -2.91
N ARG A 350 15.15 23.75 -2.10
CA ARG A 350 15.11 23.44 -0.67
C ARG A 350 14.19 24.34 0.13
N THR A 351 13.81 25.48 -0.41
CA THR A 351 12.79 26.39 0.17
C THR A 351 11.38 25.79 0.17
N ASN A 352 11.14 24.73 -0.62
CA ASN A 352 9.85 24.03 -0.63
C ASN A 352 9.69 23.09 0.58
N VAL A 353 10.77 22.80 1.32
CA VAL A 353 10.73 21.88 2.45
C VAL A 353 9.82 22.41 3.55
N THR A 354 8.91 21.57 4.02
CA THR A 354 7.94 21.94 5.05
C THR A 354 8.62 22.30 6.37
N MET A 355 8.18 23.42 6.96
CA MET A 355 8.58 23.90 8.28
C MET A 355 7.39 23.89 9.27
N VAL A 356 6.30 23.23 8.89
CA VAL A 356 5.15 23.02 9.78
C VAL A 356 5.56 22.07 10.91
N ARG A 357 5.11 22.33 12.15
CA ARG A 357 5.41 21.46 13.30
C ARG A 357 5.15 19.97 12.97
N PRO A 358 6.04 19.10 13.47
CA PRO A 358 7.11 19.29 14.49
C PRO A 358 8.40 19.94 13.98
N TYR A 359 8.44 20.33 12.71
CA TYR A 359 9.58 21.02 12.09
C TYR A 359 9.62 22.53 12.40
N GLY A 360 10.58 23.24 11.80
CA GLY A 360 10.76 24.69 11.92
C GLY A 360 11.51 25.14 13.17
N LEU A 361 12.17 24.22 13.87
CA LEU A 361 13.08 24.49 14.99
C LEU A 361 14.51 24.76 14.48
N ARG A 362 15.37 25.24 15.37
CA ARG A 362 16.79 25.49 15.06
C ARG A 362 17.69 24.73 16.02
N PRO A 363 18.92 24.40 15.65
CA PRO A 363 19.91 23.88 16.60
C PRO A 363 20.02 24.80 17.82
N GLY A 364 19.85 24.22 19.01
CA GLY A 364 19.84 24.96 20.28
C GLY A 364 18.47 25.32 20.84
N ASP A 365 17.39 25.22 20.03
CA ASP A 365 16.03 25.35 20.56
C ASP A 365 15.68 24.17 21.50
N PRO A 366 14.79 24.37 22.48
CA PRO A 366 14.28 23.28 23.28
C PRO A 366 13.48 22.30 22.42
N PRO A 367 13.66 20.98 22.61
CA PRO A 367 12.90 19.99 21.82
C PRO A 367 11.42 20.03 22.19
N ILE A 368 10.55 20.02 21.18
CA ILE A 368 9.09 19.87 21.37
C ILE A 368 8.68 18.40 21.54
N LEU A 369 9.49 17.48 21.05
CA LEU A 369 9.40 16.04 21.28
C LEU A 369 10.71 15.54 21.91
N THR A 370 10.60 14.92 23.07
CA THR A 370 11.72 14.26 23.75
C THR A 370 11.92 12.84 23.24
N ALA A 371 12.99 12.16 23.61
CA ALA A 371 13.18 10.74 23.29
C ALA A 371 12.04 9.87 23.86
N GLY A 372 11.55 10.16 25.07
CA GLY A 372 10.40 9.46 25.64
C GLY A 372 9.11 9.71 24.86
N ASP A 373 8.91 10.92 24.31
CA ASP A 373 7.76 11.21 23.44
C ASP A 373 7.85 10.42 22.13
N VAL A 374 9.05 10.21 21.58
CA VAL A 374 9.28 9.35 20.41
C VAL A 374 8.88 7.90 20.71
N ASP A 375 9.27 7.36 21.87
CA ASP A 375 8.90 6.01 22.28
C ASP A 375 7.39 5.87 22.47
N ASP A 376 6.73 6.87 23.04
CA ASP A 376 5.27 6.89 23.21
C ASP A 376 4.54 6.95 21.84
N LEU A 377 5.02 7.79 20.89
CA LEU A 377 4.51 7.87 19.52
C LEU A 377 4.66 6.53 18.78
N VAL A 378 5.82 5.87 18.90
CA VAL A 378 6.06 4.56 18.29
C VAL A 378 5.12 3.50 18.88
N ALA A 379 4.91 3.53 20.21
CA ALA A 379 3.95 2.62 20.84
C ALA A 379 2.52 2.80 20.30
N PHE A 380 2.09 4.06 20.13
CA PHE A 380 0.80 4.35 19.50
C PHE A 380 0.75 3.86 18.05
N LEU A 381 1.76 4.18 17.22
CA LEU A 381 1.77 3.80 15.80
C LEU A 381 1.70 2.27 15.60
N ARG A 382 2.27 1.48 16.51
CA ARG A 382 2.15 0.02 16.51
C ARG A 382 0.72 -0.47 16.72
N THR A 383 -0.14 0.30 17.39
CA THR A 383 -1.55 -0.05 17.55
C THR A 383 -2.34 0.00 16.25
N LEU A 384 -1.77 0.57 15.17
CA LEU A 384 -2.38 0.68 13.85
C LEU A 384 -2.13 -0.57 12.98
N THR A 385 -1.44 -1.59 13.51
CA THR A 385 -1.16 -2.85 12.82
C THR A 385 -2.36 -3.79 12.91
N ASP A 386 -2.85 -4.23 11.75
CA ASP A 386 -3.95 -5.17 11.65
C ASP A 386 -3.53 -6.57 12.10
N ASP A 387 -4.48 -7.31 12.66
CA ASP A 387 -4.34 -8.74 12.90
C ASP A 387 -4.56 -9.50 11.58
N ARG A 388 -3.48 -9.80 10.87
CA ARG A 388 -3.49 -10.49 9.59
C ARG A 388 -3.46 -12.03 9.73
N THR A 389 -3.43 -12.57 10.93
CA THR A 389 -3.39 -14.02 11.16
C THR A 389 -4.68 -14.71 10.74
N ALA A 390 -5.82 -14.04 10.83
CA ALA A 390 -7.12 -14.54 10.40
C ALA A 390 -7.32 -14.49 8.88
N ALA A 391 -6.62 -13.60 8.18
CA ALA A 391 -6.72 -13.38 6.74
C ALA A 391 -5.97 -14.46 5.93
N SER A 392 -4.94 -15.07 6.50
CA SER A 392 -4.14 -16.13 5.86
C SER A 392 -4.90 -17.46 5.61
N GLY A 393 -6.20 -17.47 5.81
CA GLY A 393 -7.10 -18.61 5.54
C GLY A 393 -7.45 -18.84 4.08
N SER A 394 -6.95 -18.04 3.13
CA SER A 394 -7.14 -18.31 1.70
C SER A 394 -6.25 -19.49 1.26
N PRO A 395 -6.83 -20.61 0.73
CA PRO A 395 -6.11 -21.85 0.49
C PRO A 395 -5.04 -21.81 -0.61
N LEU A 396 -4.84 -20.69 -1.29
CA LEU A 396 -4.05 -20.61 -2.54
C LEU A 396 -2.61 -20.11 -2.37
N VAL A 397 -2.17 -19.68 -1.18
CA VAL A 397 -0.81 -19.12 -0.97
C VAL A 397 0.17 -20.13 -0.36
N ARG A 398 -0.23 -21.39 -0.07
CA ARG A 398 0.69 -22.44 0.40
C ARG A 398 1.02 -23.45 -0.71
N ARG A 399 1.79 -23.03 -1.73
CA ARG A 399 2.54 -23.95 -2.58
C ARG A 399 3.87 -23.37 -3.01
#